data_534342d3a856f82f796c444a39154925
#
_entry.id   534342d3a856f82f796c444a39154925
#
_cell.length_a   1.000
_cell.length_b   1.000
_cell.length_c   1.000
_cell.angle_alpha   90.00
_cell.angle_beta   90.00
_cell.angle_gamma   90.00
#
_symmetry.space_group_name_H-M   'P 1'
#
loop_
_entity.id
_entity.type
_entity.pdbx_description
1 polymer ?
#
loop_
_entity_poly.entity_id
_entity_poly.type
_entity_poly.pdbx_seq_one_letter_code
_entity_poly.pdbx_strand_id
1 'polypeptide(L)'
;MKSWKITPLGSGGLLLIEPPVYQDERGEFFESWNERVFAGLGIPVRFVQDNQSLSLRRGTLRGIHFQTGEFAQAKLIRCTSGAIQDAAVDLRKTSPDYLRVFTVDLSAENARMLFIPRGFGHGFLTLADQTIVQYKADAFYEPGSEGSIRWDDPTLGINWKLPQGMTPILSQKDAAAPYCYGA
;
A
#
# COMPACT_ATOMS: atom_id res chain seq x y z
N MET A 1 23.02 18.04 -0.83
CA MET A 1 21.87 17.76 -1.74
C MET A 1 20.90 16.84 -1.02
N LYS A 2 19.57 17.10 -1.09
CA LYS A 2 18.58 16.14 -0.59
C LYS A 2 18.63 14.88 -1.44
N SER A 3 18.57 13.71 -0.83
CA SER A 3 18.66 12.41 -1.50
C SER A 3 17.46 11.54 -1.16
N TRP A 4 17.18 10.58 -2.01
CA TRP A 4 16.21 9.52 -1.74
C TRP A 4 16.66 8.71 -0.54
N LYS A 5 15.73 8.39 0.36
CA LYS A 5 15.98 7.47 1.47
C LYS A 5 15.10 6.24 1.28
N ILE A 6 15.74 5.08 1.30
CA ILE A 6 15.09 3.77 1.13
C ILE A 6 15.28 2.98 2.41
N THR A 7 14.18 2.52 2.98
CA THR A 7 14.19 1.68 4.18
C THR A 7 13.53 0.34 3.87
N PRO A 8 14.30 -0.76 3.82
CA PRO A 8 13.73 -2.10 3.67
C PRO A 8 12.85 -2.48 4.88
N LEU A 9 11.71 -3.09 4.60
CA LEU A 9 10.80 -3.63 5.60
C LEU A 9 10.76 -5.15 5.44
N GLY A 10 11.37 -5.87 6.39
CA GLY A 10 11.54 -7.32 6.27
C GLY A 10 12.52 -7.73 5.17
N SER A 11 12.46 -9.01 4.77
CA SER A 11 13.39 -9.62 3.81
C SER A 11 12.84 -9.70 2.38
N GLY A 12 11.58 -9.34 2.21
CA GLY A 12 10.80 -9.63 1.00
C GLY A 12 10.84 -8.58 -0.11
N GLY A 13 11.67 -7.54 0.00
CA GLY A 13 11.75 -6.46 -1.00
C GLY A 13 10.69 -5.38 -0.85
N LEU A 14 9.92 -5.38 0.25
CA LEU A 14 9.03 -4.29 0.64
C LEU A 14 9.87 -3.08 1.07
N LEU A 15 9.62 -1.89 0.49
CA LEU A 15 10.46 -0.71 0.70
C LEU A 15 9.63 0.51 1.07
N LEU A 16 9.96 1.15 2.19
CA LEU A 16 9.51 2.51 2.49
C LEU A 16 10.45 3.50 1.80
N ILE A 17 9.89 4.43 1.03
CA ILE A 17 10.61 5.36 0.19
C ILE A 17 10.28 6.79 0.62
N GLU A 18 11.31 7.59 0.90
CA GLU A 18 11.20 9.00 1.24
C GLU A 18 11.88 9.81 0.11
N PRO A 19 11.13 10.60 -0.69
CA PRO A 19 11.70 11.39 -1.79
C PRO A 19 12.41 12.64 -1.26
N PRO A 20 13.32 13.23 -2.04
CA PRO A 20 13.84 14.56 -1.77
C PRO A 20 12.75 15.61 -2.06
N VAL A 21 12.15 16.18 -1.01
CA VAL A 21 11.13 17.24 -1.13
C VAL A 21 11.80 18.61 -1.11
N TYR A 22 11.53 19.44 -2.10
CA TYR A 22 12.00 20.82 -2.22
C TYR A 22 10.85 21.76 -1.87
N GLN A 23 11.10 22.71 -0.97
CA GLN A 23 10.10 23.66 -0.49
C GLN A 23 10.56 25.08 -0.76
N ASP A 24 9.63 25.94 -1.20
CA ASP A 24 9.77 27.38 -1.32
C ASP A 24 8.46 28.08 -0.90
N GLU A 25 8.36 29.39 -1.13
CA GLU A 25 7.18 30.19 -0.79
C GLU A 25 5.88 29.78 -1.51
N ARG A 26 5.96 29.00 -2.59
CA ARG A 26 4.82 28.48 -3.35
C ARG A 26 4.33 27.15 -2.83
N GLY A 27 5.07 26.47 -1.94
CA GLY A 27 4.77 25.15 -1.42
C GLY A 27 5.92 24.17 -1.65
N GLU A 28 5.60 22.94 -2.07
CA GLU A 28 6.57 21.86 -2.22
C GLU A 28 6.58 21.26 -3.62
N PHE A 29 7.73 20.76 -4.02
CA PHE A 29 7.93 20.00 -5.25
C PHE A 29 8.82 18.79 -4.97
N PHE A 30 8.44 17.63 -5.48
CA PHE A 30 9.27 16.44 -5.53
C PHE A 30 8.90 15.57 -6.73
N GLU A 31 9.86 14.81 -7.22
CA GLU A 31 9.63 13.79 -8.22
C GLU A 31 8.98 12.58 -7.53
N SER A 32 7.73 12.26 -7.85
CA SER A 32 7.01 11.16 -7.20
C SER A 32 7.31 9.80 -7.81
N TRP A 33 7.76 9.77 -9.06
CA TRP A 33 8.24 8.57 -9.75
C TRP A 33 9.06 8.94 -10.99
N ASN A 34 10.12 8.19 -11.20
CA ASN A 34 10.94 8.26 -12.39
C ASN A 34 11.57 6.90 -12.62
N GLU A 35 11.32 6.28 -13.76
CA GLU A 35 11.76 4.92 -14.07
C GLU A 35 13.27 4.72 -13.87
N ARG A 36 14.08 5.67 -14.34
CA ARG A 36 15.55 5.58 -14.22
C ARG A 36 16.03 5.70 -12.78
N VAL A 37 15.41 6.61 -12.02
CA VAL A 37 15.74 6.80 -10.60
C VAL A 37 15.38 5.56 -9.81
N PHE A 38 14.17 5.04 -9.97
CA PHE A 38 13.71 3.85 -9.25
C PHE A 38 14.50 2.60 -9.62
N ALA A 39 14.88 2.43 -10.90
CA ALA A 39 15.80 1.36 -11.30
C ALA A 39 17.15 1.47 -10.57
N GLY A 40 17.70 2.68 -10.45
CA GLY A 40 18.93 2.95 -9.67
C GLY A 40 18.78 2.71 -8.16
N LEU A 41 17.56 2.79 -7.63
CA LEU A 41 17.22 2.48 -6.23
C LEU A 41 16.96 0.99 -5.99
N GLY A 42 17.14 0.14 -7.00
CA GLY A 42 16.91 -1.31 -6.90
C GLY A 42 15.45 -1.71 -7.15
N ILE A 43 14.65 -0.84 -7.76
CA ILE A 43 13.25 -1.09 -8.13
C ILE A 43 13.12 -1.03 -9.66
N PRO A 44 13.63 -2.01 -10.42
CA PRO A 44 13.58 -2.01 -11.88
C PRO A 44 12.21 -2.49 -12.40
N VAL A 45 11.15 -1.86 -11.94
CA VAL A 45 9.76 -2.23 -12.24
C VAL A 45 9.17 -1.25 -13.24
N ARG A 46 8.59 -1.77 -14.33
CA ARG A 46 7.83 -0.97 -15.28
C ARG A 46 6.37 -0.95 -14.87
N PHE A 47 5.89 0.22 -14.44
CA PHE A 47 4.47 0.41 -14.14
C PHE A 47 3.66 0.66 -15.42
N VAL A 48 2.48 0.04 -15.51
CA VAL A 48 1.61 0.06 -16.68
C VAL A 48 0.21 0.59 -16.39
N GLN A 49 -0.15 0.79 -15.11
CA GLN A 49 -1.47 1.23 -14.68
C GLN A 49 -1.35 2.17 -13.49
N ASP A 50 -2.11 3.28 -13.53
CA ASP A 50 -2.29 4.20 -12.41
C ASP A 50 -3.73 4.13 -11.90
N ASN A 51 -3.88 4.11 -10.57
CA ASN A 51 -5.17 4.10 -9.90
C ASN A 51 -5.25 5.21 -8.86
N GLN A 52 -6.44 5.74 -8.64
CA GLN A 52 -6.73 6.70 -7.59
C GLN A 52 -8.02 6.31 -6.87
N SER A 53 -8.00 6.43 -5.55
CA SER A 53 -9.21 6.36 -4.72
C SER A 53 -9.38 7.63 -3.90
N LEU A 54 -10.61 8.09 -3.77
CA LEU A 54 -11.04 9.08 -2.80
C LEU A 54 -11.86 8.37 -1.73
N SER A 55 -11.51 8.55 -0.47
CA SER A 55 -12.27 8.10 0.69
C SER A 55 -12.79 9.33 1.44
N LEU A 56 -14.11 9.51 1.47
CA LEU A 56 -14.74 10.72 1.99
C LEU A 56 -14.58 10.86 3.50
N ARG A 57 -14.54 9.74 4.23
CA ARG A 57 -14.55 9.73 5.69
C ARG A 57 -13.32 9.00 6.24
N ARG A 58 -12.79 9.52 7.34
CA ARG A 58 -11.85 8.80 8.21
C ARG A 58 -12.46 7.47 8.65
N GLY A 59 -11.60 6.45 8.79
CA GLY A 59 -12.01 5.10 9.16
C GLY A 59 -12.52 4.27 7.98
N THR A 60 -12.39 4.76 6.72
CA THR A 60 -12.61 3.93 5.54
C THR A 60 -11.46 2.96 5.39
N LEU A 61 -11.75 1.67 5.33
CA LEU A 61 -10.77 0.60 5.13
C LEU A 61 -11.01 -0.07 3.77
N ARG A 62 -9.93 -0.28 3.04
CA ARG A 62 -9.91 -0.97 1.74
C ARG A 62 -8.86 -2.07 1.78
N GLY A 63 -9.23 -3.30 1.52
CA GLY A 63 -8.32 -4.45 1.52
C GLY A 63 -8.71 -5.52 2.53
N ILE A 64 -7.89 -6.57 2.67
CA ILE A 64 -6.59 -6.82 2.02
C ILE A 64 -6.83 -7.39 0.61
N HIS A 65 -6.28 -6.76 -0.43
CA HIS A 65 -6.47 -7.16 -1.82
C HIS A 65 -5.14 -7.56 -2.47
N PHE A 66 -5.20 -8.55 -3.36
CA PHE A 66 -4.06 -9.00 -4.16
C PHE A 66 -4.54 -9.60 -5.48
N GLN A 67 -3.63 -9.77 -6.42
CA GLN A 67 -3.82 -10.61 -7.60
C GLN A 67 -2.82 -11.76 -7.58
N THR A 68 -3.20 -12.89 -8.15
CA THR A 68 -2.44 -14.14 -8.13
C THR A 68 -1.86 -14.49 -9.51
N GLY A 69 -0.92 -15.44 -9.52
CA GLY A 69 -0.34 -15.98 -10.75
C GLY A 69 0.43 -14.93 -11.55
N GLU A 70 0.30 -14.98 -12.86
CA GLU A 70 0.95 -14.05 -13.78
C GLU A 70 0.44 -12.61 -13.66
N PHE A 71 -0.77 -12.42 -13.13
CA PHE A 71 -1.40 -11.11 -12.90
C PHE A 71 -1.05 -10.50 -11.54
N ALA A 72 -0.22 -11.17 -10.72
CA ALA A 72 0.26 -10.59 -9.47
C ALA A 72 0.88 -9.21 -9.74
N GLN A 73 0.54 -8.22 -8.90
CA GLN A 73 0.96 -6.84 -9.08
C GLN A 73 2.00 -6.41 -8.04
N ALA A 74 3.11 -5.82 -8.50
CA ALA A 74 3.86 -4.91 -7.66
C ALA A 74 3.18 -3.54 -7.69
N LYS A 75 3.20 -2.83 -6.56
CA LYS A 75 2.52 -1.54 -6.40
C LYS A 75 3.46 -0.49 -5.81
N LEU A 76 3.29 0.76 -6.24
CA LEU A 76 3.90 1.93 -5.61
C LEU A 76 2.79 2.83 -5.09
N ILE A 77 2.64 2.88 -3.77
CA ILE A 77 1.53 3.55 -3.08
C ILE A 77 2.00 4.92 -2.57
N ARG A 78 1.15 5.93 -2.68
CA ARG A 78 1.31 7.23 -2.00
C ARG A 78 -0.03 7.82 -1.61
N CYS A 79 -0.05 8.57 -0.49
CA CYS A 79 -1.19 9.37 -0.09
C CYS A 79 -0.97 10.81 -0.58
N THR A 80 -1.88 11.34 -1.41
CA THR A 80 -1.76 12.68 -2.01
C THR A 80 -2.63 13.74 -1.34
N SER A 81 -3.59 13.29 -0.50
CA SER A 81 -4.38 14.14 0.39
C SER A 81 -4.75 13.35 1.63
N GLY A 82 -4.68 13.96 2.80
CA GLY A 82 -4.95 13.29 4.07
C GLY A 82 -3.84 12.35 4.51
N ALA A 83 -4.21 11.27 5.19
CA ALA A 83 -3.29 10.29 5.75
C ALA A 83 -3.92 8.90 5.81
N ILE A 84 -3.08 7.86 5.72
CA ILE A 84 -3.47 6.46 5.86
C ILE A 84 -2.50 5.70 6.76
N GLN A 85 -3.01 4.67 7.43
CA GLN A 85 -2.21 3.54 7.84
C GLN A 85 -2.26 2.53 6.71
N ASP A 86 -1.13 2.32 6.05
CA ASP A 86 -0.98 1.36 4.96
C ASP A 86 -0.48 0.02 5.51
N ALA A 87 -1.00 -1.11 5.01
CA ALA A 87 -0.66 -2.45 5.45
C ALA A 87 -0.32 -3.34 4.26
N ALA A 88 0.86 -3.96 4.31
CA ALA A 88 1.31 -4.98 3.36
C ALA A 88 1.49 -6.32 4.09
N VAL A 89 1.02 -7.41 3.48
CA VAL A 89 1.09 -8.78 4.01
C VAL A 89 1.86 -9.64 3.04
N ASP A 90 2.92 -10.29 3.46
CA ASP A 90 3.64 -11.23 2.59
C ASP A 90 2.84 -12.53 2.43
N LEU A 91 2.31 -12.78 1.24
CA LEU A 91 1.51 -13.97 0.94
C LEU A 91 2.32 -15.06 0.22
N ARG A 92 3.62 -14.88 0.05
CA ARG A 92 4.50 -15.85 -0.64
C ARG A 92 4.87 -16.99 0.30
N LYS A 93 4.34 -18.18 0.06
CA LYS A 93 4.51 -19.38 0.91
C LYS A 93 5.96 -19.77 1.18
N THR A 94 6.88 -19.43 0.27
CA THR A 94 8.32 -19.71 0.40
C THR A 94 9.11 -18.60 1.07
N SER A 95 8.45 -17.48 1.41
CA SER A 95 9.09 -16.34 2.08
C SER A 95 9.33 -16.64 3.56
N PRO A 96 10.47 -16.25 4.14
CA PRO A 96 10.68 -16.29 5.58
C PRO A 96 9.74 -15.34 6.35
N ASP A 97 9.16 -14.36 5.66
CA ASP A 97 8.17 -13.42 6.21
C ASP A 97 6.73 -13.80 5.85
N TYR A 98 6.45 -15.07 5.46
CA TYR A 98 5.10 -15.51 5.09
C TYR A 98 4.07 -15.17 6.18
N LEU A 99 2.96 -14.54 5.79
CA LEU A 99 1.88 -13.98 6.63
C LEU A 99 2.32 -12.86 7.59
N ARG A 100 3.57 -12.40 7.52
CA ARG A 100 3.99 -11.24 8.28
C ARG A 100 3.35 -9.97 7.73
N VAL A 101 2.85 -9.17 8.66
CA VAL A 101 2.24 -7.86 8.38
C VAL A 101 3.25 -6.75 8.62
N PHE A 102 3.29 -5.80 7.70
CA PHE A 102 4.05 -4.57 7.81
C PHE A 102 3.11 -3.39 7.69
N THR A 103 3.15 -2.46 8.63
CA THR A 103 2.33 -1.25 8.59
C THR A 103 3.19 0.00 8.60
N VAL A 104 2.79 1.00 7.80
CA VAL A 104 3.43 2.32 7.73
C VAL A 104 2.38 3.42 7.62
N ASP A 105 2.72 4.61 8.11
CA ASP A 105 1.87 5.78 7.89
C ASP A 105 2.36 6.52 6.64
N LEU A 106 1.45 6.69 5.68
CA LEU A 106 1.64 7.52 4.50
C LEU A 106 0.69 8.72 4.57
N SER A 107 1.20 9.91 4.27
CA SER A 107 0.38 11.12 4.23
C SER A 107 0.86 12.08 3.15
N ALA A 108 -0.01 13.01 2.76
CA ALA A 108 0.40 14.11 1.89
C ALA A 108 1.56 14.89 2.51
N GLU A 109 1.54 15.10 3.83
CA GLU A 109 2.54 15.87 4.56
C GLU A 109 3.92 15.20 4.60
N ASN A 110 3.97 13.85 4.79
CA ASN A 110 5.25 13.15 4.90
C ASN A 110 5.85 12.75 3.54
N ALA A 111 5.09 12.88 2.45
CA ALA A 111 5.46 12.52 1.08
C ALA A 111 6.00 11.09 0.91
N ARG A 112 5.85 10.24 1.92
CA ARG A 112 6.35 8.85 1.89
C ARG A 112 5.57 8.01 0.88
N MET A 113 6.26 7.02 0.34
CA MET A 113 5.71 6.03 -0.57
C MET A 113 6.04 4.63 -0.08
N LEU A 114 5.17 3.66 -0.37
CA LEU A 114 5.42 2.24 -0.10
C LEU A 114 5.52 1.49 -1.42
N PHE A 115 6.67 0.89 -1.69
CA PHE A 115 6.81 -0.08 -2.77
C PHE A 115 6.51 -1.47 -2.24
N ILE A 116 5.49 -2.11 -2.81
CA ILE A 116 5.02 -3.45 -2.44
C ILE A 116 5.32 -4.38 -3.60
N PRO A 117 6.19 -5.40 -3.44
CA PRO A 117 6.49 -6.38 -4.49
C PRO A 117 5.28 -7.27 -4.84
N ARG A 118 5.39 -8.00 -5.95
CA ARG A 118 4.43 -9.05 -6.30
C ARG A 118 4.35 -10.12 -5.21
N GLY A 119 3.17 -10.66 -5.01
CA GLY A 119 2.91 -11.70 -4.02
C GLY A 119 2.61 -11.18 -2.61
N PHE A 120 2.40 -9.88 -2.46
CA PHE A 120 1.88 -9.28 -1.24
C PHE A 120 0.38 -8.99 -1.35
N GLY A 121 -0.33 -9.12 -0.21
CA GLY A 121 -1.63 -8.50 0.00
C GLY A 121 -1.45 -7.05 0.45
N HIS A 122 -2.39 -6.17 0.09
CA HIS A 122 -2.35 -4.74 0.39
C HIS A 122 -3.70 -4.22 0.85
N GLY A 123 -3.69 -3.37 1.85
CA GLY A 123 -4.85 -2.63 2.31
C GLY A 123 -4.46 -1.39 3.08
N PHE A 124 -5.41 -0.49 3.29
CA PHE A 124 -5.17 0.71 4.09
C PHE A 124 -6.41 1.17 4.83
N LEU A 125 -6.17 1.86 5.95
CA LEU A 125 -7.16 2.56 6.75
C LEU A 125 -6.93 4.06 6.63
N THR A 126 -7.98 4.84 6.30
CA THR A 126 -7.86 6.31 6.27
C THR A 126 -7.85 6.90 7.67
N LEU A 127 -6.91 7.79 7.92
CA LEU A 127 -6.71 8.48 9.20
C LEU A 127 -7.27 9.91 9.20
N ALA A 128 -7.70 10.41 8.04
CA ALA A 128 -8.34 11.71 7.84
C ALA A 128 -9.52 11.61 6.87
N ASP A 129 -10.39 12.63 6.88
CA ASP A 129 -11.42 12.79 5.87
C ASP A 129 -10.82 13.22 4.53
N GLN A 130 -11.56 13.05 3.43
CA GLN A 130 -11.17 13.46 2.07
C GLN A 130 -9.78 12.93 1.66
N THR A 131 -9.44 11.71 2.11
CA THR A 131 -8.15 11.08 1.83
C THR A 131 -8.09 10.56 0.40
N ILE A 132 -7.03 10.95 -0.33
CA ILE A 132 -6.74 10.49 -1.68
C ILE A 132 -5.50 9.63 -1.67
N VAL A 133 -5.64 8.40 -2.16
CA VAL A 133 -4.53 7.46 -2.36
C VAL A 133 -4.37 7.19 -3.85
N GLN A 134 -3.14 7.34 -4.33
CA GLN A 134 -2.74 6.95 -5.67
C GLN A 134 -1.77 5.79 -5.62
N TYR A 135 -1.87 4.88 -6.58
CA TYR A 135 -0.89 3.81 -6.72
C TYR A 135 -0.67 3.40 -8.16
N LYS A 136 0.58 3.10 -8.48
CA LYS A 136 0.99 2.48 -9.75
C LYS A 136 1.00 0.97 -9.59
N ALA A 137 0.69 0.25 -10.67
CA ALA A 137 0.76 -1.21 -10.74
C ALA A 137 1.56 -1.65 -11.97
N ASP A 138 2.33 -2.73 -11.85
CA ASP A 138 3.20 -3.27 -12.90
C ASP A 138 2.52 -4.33 -13.78
N ALA A 139 1.28 -4.67 -13.49
CA ALA A 139 0.42 -5.52 -14.31
C ALA A 139 -0.99 -4.92 -14.37
N PHE A 140 -1.73 -5.25 -15.43
CA PHE A 140 -3.12 -4.81 -15.55
C PHE A 140 -4.02 -5.53 -14.55
N TYR A 141 -5.13 -4.86 -14.21
CA TYR A 141 -6.15 -5.47 -13.38
C TYR A 141 -6.84 -6.61 -14.14
N GLU A 142 -6.90 -7.79 -13.50
CA GLU A 142 -7.57 -8.99 -14.01
C GLU A 142 -8.55 -9.52 -12.96
N PRO A 143 -9.88 -9.34 -13.17
CA PRO A 143 -10.89 -9.74 -12.18
C PRO A 143 -10.83 -11.21 -11.79
N GLY A 144 -10.47 -12.10 -12.73
CA GLY A 144 -10.37 -13.55 -12.48
C GLY A 144 -9.21 -13.96 -11.58
N SER A 145 -8.24 -13.06 -11.37
CA SER A 145 -7.04 -13.29 -10.54
C SER A 145 -7.09 -12.60 -9.19
N GLU A 146 -8.17 -11.85 -8.94
CA GLU A 146 -8.28 -11.07 -7.72
C GLU A 146 -8.58 -11.96 -6.52
N GLY A 147 -7.84 -11.75 -5.42
CA GLY A 147 -8.08 -12.33 -4.12
C GLY A 147 -8.26 -11.26 -3.04
N SER A 148 -8.89 -11.64 -1.95
CA SER A 148 -9.04 -10.78 -0.78
C SER A 148 -8.95 -11.59 0.51
N ILE A 149 -8.51 -10.94 1.59
CA ILE A 149 -8.52 -11.47 2.96
C ILE A 149 -9.21 -10.44 3.83
N ARG A 150 -9.98 -10.90 4.80
CA ARG A 150 -10.67 -10.01 5.75
C ARG A 150 -9.67 -9.13 6.50
N TRP A 151 -10.07 -7.88 6.66
CA TRP A 151 -9.29 -6.87 7.37
C TRP A 151 -9.03 -7.19 8.85
N ASP A 152 -9.93 -7.93 9.49
CA ASP A 152 -9.92 -8.38 10.89
C ASP A 152 -9.47 -9.83 11.04
N ASP A 153 -8.78 -10.38 10.05
CA ASP A 153 -8.29 -11.77 10.10
C ASP A 153 -7.36 -11.99 11.32
N PRO A 154 -7.71 -12.93 12.23
CA PRO A 154 -6.93 -13.15 13.45
C PRO A 154 -5.53 -13.74 13.18
N THR A 155 -5.33 -14.42 12.05
CA THR A 155 -4.01 -14.94 11.65
C THR A 155 -3.09 -13.80 11.25
N LEU A 156 -3.63 -12.76 10.57
CA LEU A 156 -2.88 -11.58 10.20
C LEU A 156 -2.69 -10.63 11.40
N GLY A 157 -3.69 -10.52 12.27
CA GLY A 157 -3.62 -9.72 13.49
C GLY A 157 -3.24 -8.26 13.24
N ILE A 158 -3.73 -7.66 12.16
CA ILE A 158 -3.39 -6.28 11.79
C ILE A 158 -3.92 -5.32 12.87
N ASN A 159 -3.00 -4.61 13.52
CA ASN A 159 -3.36 -3.59 14.51
C ASN A 159 -3.72 -2.28 13.80
N TRP A 160 -4.98 -2.19 13.36
CA TRP A 160 -5.49 -0.98 12.72
C TRP A 160 -5.66 0.15 13.74
N LYS A 161 -5.28 1.36 13.34
CA LYS A 161 -5.42 2.60 14.14
C LYS A 161 -6.87 3.10 14.20
N LEU A 162 -7.80 2.18 14.41
CA LEU A 162 -9.20 2.51 14.62
C LEU A 162 -9.38 3.01 16.07
N PRO A 163 -10.11 4.13 16.27
CA PRO A 163 -10.52 4.53 17.62
C PRO A 163 -11.31 3.41 18.30
N GLN A 164 -11.16 3.30 19.61
CA GLN A 164 -11.88 2.29 20.40
C GLN A 164 -13.40 2.38 20.16
N GLY A 165 -14.03 1.26 19.83
CA GLY A 165 -15.46 1.17 19.56
C GLY A 165 -15.88 1.62 18.14
N MET A 166 -14.94 2.02 17.30
CA MET A 166 -15.24 2.35 15.90
C MET A 166 -15.16 1.11 15.01
N THR A 167 -16.20 0.87 14.23
CA THR A 167 -16.17 -0.10 13.13
C THR A 167 -15.69 0.61 11.86
N PRO A 168 -14.79 0.00 11.05
CA PRO A 168 -14.36 0.62 9.81
C PRO A 168 -15.51 0.73 8.79
N ILE A 169 -15.42 1.71 7.92
CA ILE A 169 -16.31 1.84 6.77
C ILE A 169 -15.76 0.94 5.67
N LEU A 170 -16.54 -0.08 5.29
CA LEU A 170 -16.15 -1.11 4.34
C LEU A 170 -17.06 -1.09 3.10
N SER A 171 -16.53 -1.55 1.96
CA SER A 171 -17.36 -2.00 0.85
C SER A 171 -18.05 -3.33 1.21
N GLN A 172 -19.12 -3.67 0.50
CA GLN A 172 -19.76 -5.00 0.64
C GLN A 172 -18.77 -6.13 0.37
N LYS A 173 -17.87 -5.95 -0.61
CA LYS A 173 -16.82 -6.89 -0.95
C LYS A 173 -15.83 -7.09 0.20
N ASP A 174 -15.33 -6.01 0.80
CA ASP A 174 -14.36 -6.09 1.90
C ASP A 174 -15.00 -6.69 3.16
N ALA A 175 -16.27 -6.37 3.43
CA ALA A 175 -17.02 -6.95 4.54
C ALA A 175 -17.26 -8.46 4.39
N ALA A 176 -17.39 -8.94 3.14
CA ALA A 176 -17.64 -10.34 2.81
C ALA A 176 -16.35 -11.14 2.48
N ALA A 177 -15.17 -10.49 2.56
CA ALA A 177 -13.90 -11.15 2.26
C ALA A 177 -13.66 -12.37 3.17
N PRO A 178 -13.08 -13.46 2.66
CA PRO A 178 -12.80 -14.67 3.45
C PRO A 178 -11.66 -14.43 4.45
N TYR A 179 -11.61 -15.27 5.46
CA TYR A 179 -10.43 -15.40 6.32
C TYR A 179 -9.30 -16.14 5.61
N CYS A 180 -8.06 -15.94 6.04
CA CYS A 180 -6.85 -16.57 5.51
C CYS A 180 -6.74 -18.08 5.88
N TYR A 181 -7.82 -18.75 6.32
CA TYR A 181 -7.79 -20.15 6.69
C TYR A 181 -7.57 -21.03 5.48
N GLY A 182 -6.44 -21.77 5.47
CA GLY A 182 -6.18 -22.86 4.53
C GLY A 182 -5.68 -22.44 3.15
N ALA A 183 -5.02 -21.32 3.05
CA ALA A 183 -4.27 -20.97 1.84
C ALA A 183 -2.88 -21.64 1.82
#